data_98297e2ea6883991ba2b6f278d330038
#
_entry.id   98297e2ea6883991ba2b6f278d330038
#
_cell.length_a   1.000
_cell.length_b   1.000
_cell.length_c   1.000
_cell.angle_alpha   90.00
_cell.angle_beta   90.00
_cell.angle_gamma   90.00
#
_symmetry.space_group_name_H-M   'P 1'
#
loop_
_entity.id
_entity.type
_entity.pdbx_description
1 polymer ?
#
loop_
_entity_poly.entity_id
_entity_poly.type
_entity_poly.pdbx_seq_one_letter_code
_entity_poly.pdbx_strand_id
1 'polypeptide(L)'
;DFYHVQPDDAFQLVYEKKLVEGEDAAPGMVKSARYSTRGDDIYAFWYCSPDSTYQGYFGLNGEPMKSAFLKSPVRFSRMSSAFNPRRFHPVQKRVKPHLGTDYAASRGTPILVTADGIIIERGRRGGNGNFVKVRHSKQFTTQYLHMQKFKSGQSVGTRVRQGETIGYVGSTGLATGPHVCYRFWKDGRQIDHTKLRFPPTKNMPDTLLP
;
A
#
# COMPACT_ATOMS: atom_id res chain seq x y z
N ASP A 1 -1.41 -3.30 -7.69
CA ASP A 1 -2.72 -3.45 -8.31
C ASP A 1 -3.22 -4.84 -8.03
N PHE A 2 -4.45 -4.91 -7.50
CA PHE A 2 -5.16 -6.17 -7.47
C PHE A 2 -5.85 -6.29 -8.82
N TYR A 3 -5.16 -6.82 -9.81
CA TYR A 3 -5.83 -7.27 -11.03
C TYR A 3 -6.75 -8.42 -10.65
N HIS A 4 -8.00 -8.34 -11.06
CA HIS A 4 -8.83 -9.53 -11.04
C HIS A 4 -8.22 -10.52 -12.01
N VAL A 5 -7.80 -11.67 -11.51
CA VAL A 5 -7.30 -12.76 -12.35
C VAL A 5 -8.39 -13.13 -13.36
N GLN A 6 -8.04 -13.15 -14.63
CA GLN A 6 -8.94 -13.51 -15.71
C GLN A 6 -8.84 -15.02 -15.99
N PRO A 7 -9.86 -15.63 -16.63
CA PRO A 7 -9.84 -17.08 -16.92
C PRO A 7 -8.61 -17.57 -17.70
N ASP A 8 -8.06 -16.71 -18.57
CA ASP A 8 -6.92 -17.05 -19.44
C ASP A 8 -5.57 -16.57 -18.90
N ASP A 9 -5.54 -16.03 -17.67
CA ASP A 9 -4.29 -15.61 -17.03
C ASP A 9 -3.46 -16.83 -16.64
N ALA A 10 -2.15 -16.76 -16.86
CA ALA A 10 -1.21 -17.82 -16.53
C ALA A 10 -0.06 -17.33 -15.65
N PHE A 11 0.38 -18.18 -14.73
CA PHE A 11 1.52 -17.94 -13.87
C PHE A 11 2.57 -19.00 -14.05
N GLN A 12 3.83 -18.59 -14.12
CA GLN A 12 5.00 -19.46 -14.06
C GLN A 12 5.93 -18.97 -12.94
N LEU A 13 6.40 -19.88 -12.10
CA LEU A 13 7.26 -19.54 -10.97
C LEU A 13 8.48 -20.43 -10.98
N VAL A 14 9.65 -19.84 -10.72
CA VAL A 14 10.88 -20.54 -10.33
C VAL A 14 11.12 -20.21 -8.85
N TYR A 15 11.20 -21.22 -8.01
CA TYR A 15 11.36 -21.03 -6.59
C TYR A 15 12.30 -22.08 -5.98
N GLU A 16 12.89 -21.74 -4.82
CA GLU A 16 13.67 -22.68 -4.05
C GLU A 16 12.74 -23.68 -3.35
N LYS A 17 13.10 -24.96 -3.41
CA LYS A 17 12.50 -25.98 -2.55
C LYS A 17 13.29 -26.09 -1.25
N LYS A 18 12.59 -26.08 -0.14
CA LYS A 18 13.18 -26.46 1.16
C LYS A 18 12.83 -27.91 1.43
N LEU A 19 13.85 -28.74 1.50
CA LEU A 19 13.70 -30.14 1.88
C LEU A 19 14.11 -30.31 3.33
N VAL A 20 13.34 -31.08 4.08
CA VAL A 20 13.70 -31.57 5.42
C VAL A 20 13.66 -33.08 5.35
N GLU A 21 14.78 -33.73 5.64
CA GLU A 21 14.94 -35.21 5.57
C GLU A 21 14.58 -35.79 4.18
N GLY A 22 14.75 -34.99 3.10
CA GLY A 22 14.46 -35.39 1.73
C GLY A 22 13.01 -35.16 1.29
N GLU A 23 12.13 -34.71 2.15
CA GLU A 23 10.74 -34.37 1.82
C GLU A 23 10.51 -32.86 1.66
N ASP A 24 9.55 -32.47 0.82
CA ASP A 24 9.17 -31.07 0.58
C ASP A 24 8.55 -30.48 1.86
N ALA A 25 9.29 -29.66 2.58
CA ALA A 25 8.84 -29.05 3.85
C ALA A 25 8.02 -27.78 3.64
N ALA A 26 8.44 -26.92 2.70
CA ALA A 26 7.72 -25.67 2.34
C ALA A 26 8.28 -25.10 1.05
N PRO A 27 7.50 -24.30 0.29
CA PRO A 27 8.05 -23.44 -0.74
C PRO A 27 9.07 -22.47 -0.14
N GLY A 28 10.25 -22.41 -0.75
CA GLY A 28 11.26 -21.41 -0.43
C GLY A 28 11.00 -20.09 -1.13
N MET A 29 12.05 -19.30 -1.32
CA MET A 29 11.95 -18.00 -1.96
C MET A 29 11.70 -18.15 -3.47
N VAL A 30 10.76 -17.38 -4.02
CA VAL A 30 10.55 -17.27 -5.45
C VAL A 30 11.76 -16.54 -6.05
N LYS A 31 12.41 -17.12 -7.05
CA LYS A 31 13.56 -16.54 -7.77
C LYS A 31 13.11 -15.73 -8.97
N SER A 32 12.15 -16.23 -9.71
CA SER A 32 11.53 -15.51 -10.80
C SER A 32 10.06 -15.87 -10.96
N ALA A 33 9.32 -14.95 -11.55
CA ALA A 33 7.92 -15.12 -11.88
C ALA A 33 7.62 -14.55 -13.27
N ARG A 34 6.73 -15.21 -14.00
CA ARG A 34 6.06 -14.65 -15.18
C ARG A 34 4.56 -14.65 -14.90
N TYR A 35 3.92 -13.57 -15.21
CA TYR A 35 2.46 -13.46 -15.20
C TYR A 35 2.01 -13.00 -16.58
N SER A 36 1.25 -13.86 -17.26
CA SER A 36 0.67 -13.59 -18.57
C SER A 36 -0.79 -13.21 -18.41
N THR A 37 -1.18 -12.05 -18.91
CA THR A 37 -2.55 -11.52 -18.85
C THR A 37 -2.85 -10.70 -20.10
N ARG A 38 -3.99 -10.90 -20.73
CA ARG A 38 -4.48 -10.13 -21.89
C ARG A 38 -3.47 -9.98 -23.03
N GLY A 39 -2.58 -10.98 -23.21
CA GLY A 39 -1.54 -10.95 -24.23
C GLY A 39 -0.23 -10.24 -23.82
N ASP A 40 -0.16 -9.69 -22.62
CA ASP A 40 1.06 -9.09 -22.06
C ASP A 40 1.72 -10.06 -21.08
N ASP A 41 3.05 -10.10 -21.10
CA ASP A 41 3.87 -10.83 -20.14
C ASP A 41 4.57 -9.86 -19.19
N ILE A 42 4.38 -10.10 -17.90
CA ILE A 42 5.03 -9.35 -16.82
C ILE A 42 6.04 -10.29 -16.15
N TYR A 43 7.29 -9.88 -16.10
CA TYR A 43 8.38 -10.65 -15.51
C TYR A 43 8.85 -9.99 -14.20
N ALA A 44 9.24 -10.82 -13.24
CA ALA A 44 9.86 -10.40 -12.01
C ALA A 44 11.01 -11.34 -11.66
N PHE A 45 12.20 -10.80 -11.40
CA PHE A 45 13.41 -11.54 -11.03
C PHE A 45 13.90 -11.05 -9.67
N TRP A 46 14.17 -11.97 -8.77
CA TRP A 46 14.84 -11.64 -7.52
C TRP A 46 16.31 -11.32 -7.78
N TYR A 47 16.74 -10.17 -7.31
CA TYR A 47 18.13 -9.75 -7.36
C TYR A 47 18.56 -9.15 -6.02
N CYS A 48 19.80 -9.41 -5.64
CA CYS A 48 20.47 -8.79 -4.50
C CYS A 48 21.91 -8.48 -4.92
N SER A 49 22.26 -7.19 -4.96
CA SER A 49 23.63 -6.77 -5.21
C SER A 49 24.54 -7.14 -4.02
N PRO A 50 25.87 -7.35 -4.22
CA PRO A 50 26.80 -7.69 -3.14
C PRO A 50 26.76 -6.73 -1.95
N ASP A 51 26.56 -5.43 -2.22
CA ASP A 51 26.43 -4.38 -1.21
C ASP A 51 25.01 -4.18 -0.68
N SER A 52 24.04 -5.02 -1.14
CA SER A 52 22.62 -4.94 -0.81
C SER A 52 21.96 -3.60 -1.16
N THR A 53 22.57 -2.76 -1.98
CA THR A 53 22.01 -1.49 -2.45
C THR A 53 20.76 -1.73 -3.30
N TYR A 54 20.78 -2.81 -4.10
CA TYR A 54 19.66 -3.25 -4.93
C TYR A 54 19.22 -4.62 -4.43
N GLN A 55 18.11 -4.67 -3.70
CA GLN A 55 17.54 -5.91 -3.18
C GLN A 55 16.03 -5.92 -3.40
N GLY A 56 15.54 -6.92 -4.12
CA GLY A 56 14.12 -7.06 -4.39
C GLY A 56 13.83 -7.76 -5.70
N TYR A 57 12.59 -7.65 -6.15
CA TYR A 57 12.18 -8.11 -7.48
C TYR A 57 12.25 -6.97 -8.47
N PHE A 58 12.80 -7.25 -9.64
CA PHE A 58 12.98 -6.32 -10.74
C PHE A 58 12.41 -6.90 -12.02
N GLY A 59 11.88 -6.05 -12.90
CA GLY A 59 11.45 -6.41 -14.24
C GLY A 59 12.62 -6.56 -15.20
N LEU A 60 12.31 -6.87 -16.48
CA LEU A 60 13.31 -7.11 -17.53
C LEU A 60 14.27 -5.92 -17.73
N ASN A 61 13.80 -4.70 -17.54
CA ASN A 61 14.58 -3.48 -17.73
C ASN A 61 15.20 -2.95 -16.42
N GLY A 62 15.31 -3.80 -15.39
CA GLY A 62 15.85 -3.41 -14.09
C GLY A 62 14.94 -2.47 -13.27
N GLU A 63 13.70 -2.25 -13.69
CA GLU A 63 12.72 -1.51 -12.91
C GLU A 63 12.27 -2.32 -11.69
N PRO A 64 12.26 -1.73 -10.49
CA PRO A 64 11.81 -2.44 -9.31
C PRO A 64 10.30 -2.70 -9.37
N MET A 65 9.90 -3.94 -9.11
CA MET A 65 8.49 -4.34 -9.05
C MET A 65 7.76 -3.78 -7.82
N LYS A 66 8.51 -3.33 -6.82
CA LYS A 66 7.96 -2.67 -5.64
C LYS A 66 7.62 -1.22 -5.97
N SER A 67 6.34 -0.89 -5.99
CA SER A 67 5.89 0.51 -6.07
C SER A 67 6.31 1.29 -4.80
N ALA A 68 6.67 2.56 -4.94
CA ALA A 68 7.00 3.44 -3.82
C ALA A 68 5.85 3.54 -2.80
N PHE A 69 4.60 3.46 -3.27
CA PHE A 69 3.40 3.42 -2.43
C PHE A 69 2.42 2.36 -2.92
N LEU A 70 1.74 1.68 -1.98
CA LEU A 70 0.58 0.86 -2.31
C LEU A 70 -0.55 1.77 -2.81
N LYS A 71 -1.31 1.34 -3.80
CA LYS A 71 -2.46 2.09 -4.34
C LYS A 71 -3.63 2.17 -3.36
N SER A 72 -3.77 1.22 -2.45
CA SER A 72 -4.81 1.17 -1.42
C SER A 72 -4.22 0.77 -0.08
N PRO A 73 -4.71 1.35 1.03
CA PRO A 73 -4.32 0.97 2.39
C PRO A 73 -5.02 -0.30 2.90
N VAL A 74 -5.90 -0.91 2.12
CA VAL A 74 -6.61 -2.15 2.46
C VAL A 74 -6.65 -3.08 1.27
N ARG A 75 -6.54 -4.39 1.54
CA ARG A 75 -6.69 -5.42 0.51
C ARG A 75 -8.17 -5.60 0.15
N PHE A 76 -8.46 -5.92 -1.10
CA PHE A 76 -9.80 -6.25 -1.57
C PHE A 76 -10.87 -5.21 -1.19
N SER A 77 -10.59 -3.94 -1.45
CA SER A 77 -11.47 -2.83 -1.13
C SER A 77 -12.02 -2.15 -2.38
N ARG A 78 -13.20 -1.54 -2.21
CA ARG A 78 -13.78 -0.65 -3.21
C ARG A 78 -13.61 0.80 -2.76
N MET A 79 -13.15 1.68 -3.65
CA MET A 79 -13.21 3.11 -3.41
C MET A 79 -14.67 3.53 -3.32
N SER A 80 -15.09 4.01 -2.15
CA SER A 80 -16.48 4.44 -1.89
C SER A 80 -16.67 5.95 -2.03
N SER A 81 -15.59 6.74 -1.84
CA SER A 81 -15.62 8.19 -2.05
C SER A 81 -14.23 8.69 -2.46
N ALA A 82 -14.15 9.38 -3.58
CA ALA A 82 -12.91 9.97 -4.08
C ALA A 82 -12.53 11.27 -3.35
N PHE A 83 -11.27 11.64 -3.47
CA PHE A 83 -10.79 12.98 -3.10
C PHE A 83 -11.53 14.06 -3.90
N ASN A 84 -12.15 15.01 -3.19
CA ASN A 84 -12.88 16.11 -3.83
C ASN A 84 -12.80 17.39 -2.98
N PRO A 85 -11.98 18.37 -3.34
CA PRO A 85 -11.83 19.62 -2.59
C PRO A 85 -13.06 20.55 -2.69
N ARG A 86 -13.98 20.28 -3.61
CA ARG A 86 -15.20 21.07 -3.85
C ARG A 86 -16.46 20.20 -3.79
N ARG A 87 -16.52 19.21 -2.89
CA ARG A 87 -17.68 18.33 -2.77
C ARG A 87 -18.89 19.12 -2.26
N PHE A 88 -19.94 19.18 -3.05
CA PHE A 88 -21.23 19.70 -2.61
C PHE A 88 -21.91 18.70 -1.69
N HIS A 89 -22.28 19.15 -0.48
CA HIS A 89 -22.98 18.31 0.49
C HIS A 89 -24.49 18.49 0.31
N PRO A 90 -25.24 17.49 -0.19
CA PRO A 90 -26.64 17.67 -0.62
C PRO A 90 -27.57 18.07 0.52
N VAL A 91 -27.33 17.54 1.72
CA VAL A 91 -28.17 17.85 2.91
C VAL A 91 -27.84 19.23 3.49
N GLN A 92 -26.55 19.57 3.59
CA GLN A 92 -26.11 20.86 4.17
C GLN A 92 -26.11 22.00 3.15
N LYS A 93 -26.40 21.71 1.87
CA LYS A 93 -26.41 22.69 0.75
C LYS A 93 -25.19 23.63 0.72
N ARG A 94 -24.03 23.09 1.12
CA ARG A 94 -22.75 23.81 1.13
C ARG A 94 -21.60 22.96 0.63
N VAL A 95 -20.54 23.62 0.15
CA VAL A 95 -19.30 22.94 -0.22
C VAL A 95 -18.62 22.44 1.06
N LYS A 96 -18.41 21.13 1.18
CA LYS A 96 -17.66 20.49 2.26
C LYS A 96 -16.55 19.64 1.63
N PRO A 97 -15.30 20.10 1.66
CA PRO A 97 -14.20 19.37 1.06
C PRO A 97 -14.05 17.96 1.66
N HIS A 98 -13.79 16.98 0.80
CA HIS A 98 -13.33 15.65 1.18
C HIS A 98 -11.87 15.52 0.73
N LEU A 99 -10.94 15.83 1.63
CA LEU A 99 -9.49 15.84 1.37
C LEU A 99 -8.85 14.48 1.68
N GLY A 100 -9.51 13.41 1.25
CA GLY A 100 -9.08 12.02 1.37
C GLY A 100 -9.81 11.14 0.39
N THR A 101 -9.44 9.87 0.34
CA THR A 101 -10.11 8.84 -0.43
C THR A 101 -10.62 7.78 0.53
N ASP A 102 -11.91 7.46 0.44
CA ASP A 102 -12.53 6.46 1.31
C ASP A 102 -12.53 5.09 0.63
N TYR A 103 -12.01 4.10 1.34
CA TYR A 103 -11.98 2.70 0.94
C TYR A 103 -12.89 1.90 1.86
N ALA A 104 -14.02 1.44 1.32
CA ALA A 104 -14.96 0.59 2.03
C ALA A 104 -14.35 -0.81 2.23
N ALA A 105 -14.38 -1.28 3.46
CA ALA A 105 -13.94 -2.63 3.82
C ALA A 105 -14.67 -3.06 5.10
N SER A 106 -14.76 -4.37 5.33
CA SER A 106 -15.41 -4.91 6.52
C SER A 106 -14.70 -4.45 7.80
N ARG A 107 -15.47 -4.25 8.87
CA ARG A 107 -14.93 -3.93 10.19
C ARG A 107 -13.91 -4.98 10.61
N GLY A 108 -12.75 -4.55 11.12
CA GLY A 108 -11.67 -5.44 11.52
C GLY A 108 -10.70 -5.81 10.40
N THR A 109 -10.94 -5.43 9.13
CA THR A 109 -9.96 -5.61 8.04
C THR A 109 -8.67 -4.90 8.39
N PRO A 110 -7.48 -5.54 8.21
CA PRO A 110 -6.20 -4.90 8.45
C PRO A 110 -6.00 -3.66 7.57
N ILE A 111 -5.58 -2.55 8.19
CA ILE A 111 -5.13 -1.35 7.49
C ILE A 111 -3.62 -1.41 7.35
N LEU A 112 -3.14 -1.33 6.12
CA LEU A 112 -1.74 -1.46 5.76
C LEU A 112 -1.12 -0.08 5.54
N VAL A 113 0.07 0.13 6.08
CA VAL A 113 0.85 1.32 5.71
C VAL A 113 1.26 1.23 4.25
N THR A 114 1.08 2.32 3.52
CA THR A 114 1.24 2.30 2.05
C THR A 114 2.68 2.43 1.56
N ALA A 115 3.60 2.85 2.42
CA ALA A 115 5.05 2.91 2.16
C ALA A 115 5.82 2.80 3.48
N ASP A 116 7.12 2.52 3.40
CA ASP A 116 8.01 2.55 4.56
C ASP A 116 7.96 3.94 5.22
N GLY A 117 8.03 4.02 6.55
CA GLY A 117 7.97 5.32 7.23
C GLY A 117 8.05 5.23 8.75
N ILE A 118 7.73 6.35 9.39
CA ILE A 118 7.71 6.49 10.85
C ILE A 118 6.34 7.03 11.27
N ILE A 119 5.72 6.43 12.25
CA ILE A 119 4.48 6.92 12.87
C ILE A 119 4.78 8.24 13.56
N ILE A 120 4.14 9.33 13.12
CA ILE A 120 4.32 10.67 13.70
C ILE A 120 3.14 11.15 14.54
N GLU A 121 1.95 10.57 14.32
CA GLU A 121 0.77 10.81 15.15
C GLU A 121 -0.03 9.52 15.26
N ARG A 122 -0.59 9.26 16.43
CA ARG A 122 -1.49 8.13 16.72
C ARG A 122 -2.40 8.53 17.85
N GLY A 123 -3.70 8.42 17.67
CA GLY A 123 -4.66 8.82 18.70
C GLY A 123 -6.08 8.92 18.19
N ARG A 124 -6.91 9.64 18.96
CA ARG A 124 -8.31 9.92 18.60
C ARG A 124 -8.53 11.42 18.56
N ARG A 125 -9.17 11.91 17.49
CA ARG A 125 -9.50 13.33 17.35
C ARG A 125 -10.82 13.51 16.60
N GLY A 126 -11.82 14.09 17.24
CA GLY A 126 -13.07 14.56 16.63
C GLY A 126 -13.59 13.73 15.48
N GLY A 127 -13.80 14.36 14.34
CA GLY A 127 -14.29 13.72 13.13
C GLY A 127 -13.39 12.65 12.52
N ASN A 128 -12.09 12.66 12.79
CA ASN A 128 -11.16 11.63 12.31
C ASN A 128 -11.36 10.27 13.01
N GLY A 129 -11.95 10.25 14.20
CA GLY A 129 -11.97 9.06 15.04
C GLY A 129 -10.58 8.63 15.46
N ASN A 130 -10.36 7.33 15.57
CA ASN A 130 -9.02 6.77 15.79
C ASN A 130 -8.22 6.84 14.49
N PHE A 131 -6.99 7.32 14.55
CA PHE A 131 -6.17 7.51 13.37
C PHE A 131 -4.68 7.26 13.63
N VAL A 132 -3.96 6.94 12.57
CA VAL A 132 -2.50 6.88 12.52
C VAL A 132 -2.04 7.78 11.37
N LYS A 133 -0.95 8.54 11.59
CA LYS A 133 -0.30 9.36 10.58
C LYS A 133 1.16 8.95 10.47
N VAL A 134 1.62 8.72 9.25
CA VAL A 134 2.95 8.19 8.94
C VAL A 134 3.69 9.15 8.03
N ARG A 135 4.91 9.51 8.41
CA ARG A 135 5.84 10.27 7.57
C ARG A 135 6.75 9.29 6.83
N HIS A 136 6.74 9.35 5.52
CA HIS A 136 7.53 8.49 4.63
C HIS A 136 8.84 9.16 4.20
N SER A 137 8.79 10.48 4.00
CA SER A 137 9.96 11.29 3.64
C SER A 137 9.77 12.75 4.09
N LYS A 138 10.67 13.63 3.69
CA LYS A 138 10.47 15.09 3.87
C LYS A 138 9.25 15.60 3.10
N GLN A 139 8.91 14.96 1.97
CA GLN A 139 7.82 15.39 1.08
C GLN A 139 6.51 14.68 1.34
N PHE A 140 6.52 13.40 1.75
CA PHE A 140 5.33 12.55 1.77
C PHE A 140 4.90 12.14 3.16
N THR A 141 3.61 12.32 3.42
CA THR A 141 2.95 11.90 4.66
C THR A 141 1.60 11.29 4.33
N THR A 142 1.19 10.26 5.05
CA THR A 142 -0.13 9.63 4.92
C THR A 142 -0.85 9.58 6.25
N GLN A 143 -2.18 9.49 6.22
CA GLN A 143 -3.00 9.35 7.41
C GLN A 143 -4.17 8.40 7.13
N TYR A 144 -4.46 7.57 8.11
CA TYR A 144 -5.44 6.49 8.04
C TYR A 144 -6.45 6.68 9.18
N LEU A 145 -7.71 6.92 8.85
CA LEU A 145 -8.73 7.36 9.81
C LEU A 145 -9.81 6.30 10.05
N HIS A 146 -10.66 6.58 11.02
CA HIS A 146 -11.84 5.81 11.40
C HIS A 146 -11.55 4.39 11.88
N MET A 147 -10.33 4.14 12.38
CA MET A 147 -9.91 2.83 12.87
C MET A 147 -10.79 2.34 14.03
N GLN A 148 -11.10 1.05 14.07
CA GLN A 148 -11.68 0.40 15.23
C GLN A 148 -10.67 0.33 16.38
N LYS A 149 -9.47 -0.16 16.06
CA LYS A 149 -8.35 -0.30 16.99
C LYS A 149 -7.03 -0.17 16.27
N PHE A 150 -6.01 0.17 17.01
CA PHE A 150 -4.62 0.21 16.53
C PHE A 150 -3.97 -1.17 16.57
N LYS A 151 -2.93 -1.38 15.81
CA LYS A 151 -2.03 -2.52 15.99
C LYS A 151 -1.29 -2.36 17.32
N SER A 152 -1.23 -3.42 18.13
CA SER A 152 -0.46 -3.41 19.39
C SER A 152 1.06 -3.36 19.10
N GLY A 153 1.83 -2.84 20.07
CA GLY A 153 3.28 -2.73 19.95
C GLY A 153 3.77 -1.57 19.08
N GLN A 154 2.88 -0.75 18.53
CA GLN A 154 3.25 0.42 17.72
C GLN A 154 2.87 1.71 18.45
N SER A 155 3.77 2.69 18.45
CA SER A 155 3.60 4.03 19.05
C SER A 155 4.15 5.11 18.12
N VAL A 156 4.00 6.36 18.49
CA VAL A 156 4.71 7.47 17.82
C VAL A 156 6.22 7.21 17.91
N GLY A 157 6.92 7.37 16.80
CA GLY A 157 8.35 7.04 16.64
C GLY A 157 8.61 5.64 16.08
N THR A 158 7.62 4.73 16.08
CA THR A 158 7.78 3.38 15.51
C THR A 158 8.02 3.44 14.00
N ARG A 159 9.05 2.74 13.52
CA ARG A 159 9.28 2.49 12.10
C ARG A 159 8.33 1.40 11.61
N VAL A 160 7.72 1.62 10.46
CA VAL A 160 6.79 0.70 9.81
C VAL A 160 7.20 0.47 8.37
N ARG A 161 7.02 -0.76 7.87
CA ARG A 161 7.36 -1.14 6.50
C ARG A 161 6.11 -1.17 5.64
N GLN A 162 6.26 -0.88 4.36
CA GLN A 162 5.17 -0.98 3.37
C GLN A 162 4.45 -2.34 3.48
N GLY A 163 3.12 -2.29 3.55
CA GLY A 163 2.29 -3.49 3.72
C GLY A 163 2.14 -3.98 5.16
N GLU A 164 2.84 -3.36 6.12
CA GLU A 164 2.68 -3.70 7.54
C GLU A 164 1.34 -3.20 8.07
N THR A 165 0.68 -4.01 8.91
CA THR A 165 -0.58 -3.63 9.55
C THR A 165 -0.34 -2.57 10.63
N ILE A 166 -1.07 -1.45 10.57
CA ILE A 166 -0.99 -0.35 11.55
C ILE A 166 -2.27 -0.18 12.39
N GLY A 167 -3.33 -0.87 12.00
CA GLY A 167 -4.62 -0.83 12.68
C GLY A 167 -5.67 -1.62 11.91
N TYR A 168 -6.93 -1.45 12.28
CA TYR A 168 -8.04 -2.23 11.74
C TYR A 168 -9.21 -1.31 11.41
N VAL A 169 -9.88 -1.58 10.28
CA VAL A 169 -11.03 -0.82 9.79
C VAL A 169 -12.13 -0.75 10.83
N GLY A 170 -12.66 0.43 11.03
CA GLY A 170 -13.79 0.71 11.90
C GLY A 170 -14.73 1.75 11.32
N SER A 171 -15.45 2.42 12.20
CA SER A 171 -16.34 3.54 11.88
C SER A 171 -16.32 4.58 13.00
N THR A 172 -15.16 4.81 13.61
CA THR A 172 -15.02 5.81 14.70
C THR A 172 -14.95 7.22 14.13
N GLY A 173 -15.40 8.21 14.90
CA GLY A 173 -15.49 9.60 14.45
C GLY A 173 -16.71 9.85 13.54
N LEU A 174 -16.56 10.72 12.53
CA LEU A 174 -17.62 11.06 11.57
C LEU A 174 -17.60 10.09 10.38
N ALA A 175 -18.00 8.86 10.62
CA ALA A 175 -18.11 7.80 9.62
C ALA A 175 -19.53 7.24 9.59
N THR A 176 -20.11 7.08 8.40
CA THR A 176 -21.45 6.52 8.20
C THR A 176 -21.46 5.00 8.14
N GLY A 177 -20.31 4.38 8.00
CA GLY A 177 -20.14 2.92 7.92
C GLY A 177 -18.67 2.54 7.96
N PRO A 178 -18.35 1.22 7.99
CA PRO A 178 -16.97 0.76 8.05
C PRO A 178 -16.20 1.12 6.77
N HIS A 179 -15.13 1.91 6.94
CA HIS A 179 -14.19 2.30 5.88
C HIS A 179 -12.90 2.83 6.48
N VAL A 180 -11.88 2.99 5.68
CA VAL A 180 -10.71 3.81 5.98
C VAL A 180 -10.72 5.04 5.10
N CYS A 181 -10.67 6.23 5.70
CA CYS A 181 -10.41 7.45 4.96
C CYS A 181 -8.89 7.64 4.90
N TYR A 182 -8.35 7.51 3.69
CA TYR A 182 -6.93 7.61 3.40
C TYR A 182 -6.60 9.01 2.91
N ARG A 183 -5.72 9.70 3.62
CA ARG A 183 -5.26 11.04 3.26
C ARG A 183 -3.79 11.02 2.90
N PHE A 184 -3.43 11.79 1.89
CA PHE A 184 -2.09 11.87 1.36
C PHE A 184 -1.62 13.32 1.27
N TRP A 185 -0.42 13.61 1.78
CA TRP A 185 0.22 14.92 1.67
C TRP A 185 1.48 14.82 0.84
N LYS A 186 1.65 15.78 -0.06
CA LYS A 186 2.91 16.07 -0.72
C LYS A 186 3.28 17.52 -0.41
N ASP A 187 4.51 17.75 0.08
CA ASP A 187 5.02 19.09 0.44
C ASP A 187 4.04 19.88 1.32
N GLY A 188 3.47 19.22 2.33
CA GLY A 188 2.53 19.81 3.28
C GLY A 188 1.09 20.03 2.78
N ARG A 189 0.79 19.77 1.51
CA ARG A 189 -0.55 19.93 0.91
C ARG A 189 -1.24 18.58 0.73
N GLN A 190 -2.52 18.50 1.09
CA GLN A 190 -3.34 17.32 0.78
C GLN A 190 -3.64 17.23 -0.70
N ILE A 191 -3.41 16.06 -1.28
CA ILE A 191 -3.57 15.81 -2.71
C ILE A 191 -4.31 14.49 -2.96
N ASP A 192 -4.82 14.35 -4.16
CA ASP A 192 -5.39 13.11 -4.67
C ASP A 192 -4.26 12.13 -5.05
N HIS A 193 -4.03 11.13 -4.20
CA HIS A 193 -2.97 10.14 -4.42
C HIS A 193 -3.22 9.28 -5.65
N THR A 194 -4.48 9.12 -6.10
CA THR A 194 -4.80 8.31 -7.27
C THR A 194 -4.28 8.89 -8.58
N LYS A 195 -3.98 10.20 -8.57
CA LYS A 195 -3.39 10.93 -9.71
C LYS A 195 -1.87 10.97 -9.69
N LEU A 196 -1.25 10.47 -8.62
CA LEU A 196 0.20 10.44 -8.52
C LEU A 196 0.76 9.25 -9.31
N ARG A 197 1.72 9.57 -10.16
CA ARG A 197 2.64 8.57 -10.70
C ARG A 197 3.90 8.65 -9.86
N PHE A 198 4.17 7.65 -9.05
CA PHE A 198 5.44 7.54 -8.36
C PHE A 198 6.46 6.99 -9.35
N PRO A 199 7.65 7.61 -9.47
CA PRO A 199 8.73 6.94 -10.15
C PRO A 199 8.97 5.60 -9.44
N PRO A 200 9.39 4.56 -10.16
CA PRO A 200 9.82 3.33 -9.53
C PRO A 200 10.90 3.65 -8.48
N THR A 201 10.95 2.87 -7.43
CA THR A 201 12.11 2.89 -6.52
C THR A 201 13.34 2.62 -7.38
N LYS A 202 14.46 3.24 -7.09
CA LYS A 202 15.71 3.28 -7.85
C LYS A 202 15.91 2.09 -8.81
N ASN A 203 15.89 2.34 -10.13
CA ASN A 203 16.20 1.33 -11.16
C ASN A 203 17.62 0.79 -10.97
N MET A 204 17.83 -0.47 -11.33
CA MET A 204 19.19 -0.99 -11.48
C MET A 204 19.91 -0.20 -12.58
N PRO A 205 21.20 0.11 -12.40
CA PRO A 205 22.00 0.66 -13.49
C PRO A 205 22.18 -0.40 -14.60
N ASP A 206 22.32 0.05 -15.84
CA ASP A 206 22.48 -0.82 -17.00
C ASP A 206 23.63 -1.82 -16.86
N THR A 207 24.66 -1.47 -16.09
CA THR A 207 25.81 -2.34 -15.79
C THR A 207 25.48 -3.56 -14.93
N LEU A 208 24.31 -3.62 -14.32
CA LEU A 208 23.81 -4.74 -13.51
C LEU A 208 22.67 -5.50 -14.20
N LEU A 209 22.27 -5.09 -15.40
CA LEU A 209 21.33 -5.84 -16.23
C LEU A 209 22.03 -7.05 -16.87
N PRO A 210 21.32 -8.19 -17.05
CA PRO A 210 21.87 -9.38 -17.68
C PRO A 210 22.22 -9.19 -19.15
#